data_4d1b67e80a0df3df83bc8ca83356cf75
#
_entry.id   4d1b67e80a0df3df83bc8ca83356cf75
#
_cell.length_a   1.000
_cell.length_b   1.000
_cell.length_c   1.000
_cell.angle_alpha   90.00
_cell.angle_beta   90.00
_cell.angle_gamma   90.00
#
_symmetry.space_group_name_H-M   'P 1'
#
loop_
_entity.id
_entity.type
_entity.pdbx_description
1 polymer ?
#
loop_
_entity_poly.entity_id
_entity_poly.type
_entity_poly.pdbx_seq_one_letter_code
_entity_poly.pdbx_strand_id
1 'polypeptide(L)'
;MVNSGSSANLLLLQSLKNLKKIKTGDKIGFSALTWSTNLMPIMQLGFEPVPVDINLKTLNISPRNLIASLKKDKIKCLFLNNVLGFSDDIMAISKICKKKNILLIEDNCESLGSEFKGKKLGTFGFASTHSFYVGHHISSIEGGSVSTNDAKLSDMLKISRAHGWLRNINSNKRKSYIKKFKINKFYENYTFFDLGFNLRPTEINGFIGFHQLSYLNQIITNRYKNFKLFDKASNLNNAFNRLDLRNMNFISNFTYPVMCKTQNLFQEYTKKFKKDKIEIRPLIACLLYTSDA
;
A
#
# COMPACT_ATOMS: atom_id res chain seq x y z
N MET A 1 -14.02 2.46 2.71
CA MET A 1 -13.24 3.03 3.81
C MET A 1 -13.17 2.02 4.95
N VAL A 2 -12.06 1.98 5.69
CA VAL A 2 -11.76 1.16 6.88
C VAL A 2 -11.10 2.03 7.94
N ASN A 3 -10.88 1.47 9.15
CA ASN A 3 -10.37 2.21 10.30
C ASN A 3 -8.85 2.49 10.29
N SER A 4 -8.07 1.93 9.36
CA SER A 4 -6.64 2.26 9.17
C SER A 4 -6.11 1.74 7.83
N GLY A 5 -4.93 2.22 7.39
CA GLY A 5 -4.22 1.66 6.25
C GLY A 5 -3.80 0.20 6.47
N SER A 6 -3.38 -0.14 7.69
CA SER A 6 -3.06 -1.53 8.09
C SER A 6 -4.26 -2.45 7.91
N SER A 7 -5.44 -1.99 8.32
CA SER A 7 -6.69 -2.71 8.12
C SER A 7 -7.07 -2.83 6.65
N ALA A 8 -6.74 -1.83 5.82
CA ALA A 8 -6.97 -1.90 4.38
C ALA A 8 -6.14 -3.04 3.74
N ASN A 9 -4.86 -3.16 4.14
CA ASN A 9 -3.96 -4.22 3.69
C ASN A 9 -4.47 -5.62 4.09
N LEU A 10 -4.82 -5.80 5.36
CA LEU A 10 -5.37 -7.05 5.87
C LEU A 10 -6.69 -7.42 5.18
N LEU A 11 -7.61 -6.47 5.09
CA LEU A 11 -8.92 -6.68 4.49
C LEU A 11 -8.83 -7.03 3.01
N LEU A 12 -7.92 -6.39 2.25
CA LEU A 12 -7.72 -6.69 0.83
C LEU A 12 -7.29 -8.14 0.64
N LEU A 13 -6.27 -8.60 1.36
CA LEU A 13 -5.79 -9.98 1.26
C LEU A 13 -6.86 -11.00 1.73
N GLN A 14 -7.57 -10.73 2.83
CA GLN A 14 -8.69 -11.59 3.27
C GLN A 14 -9.80 -11.66 2.22
N SER A 15 -10.17 -10.53 1.62
CA SER A 15 -11.22 -10.49 0.60
C SER A 15 -10.83 -11.25 -0.68
N LEU A 16 -9.55 -11.18 -1.07
CA LEU A 16 -9.01 -11.96 -2.18
C LEU A 16 -9.02 -13.47 -1.87
N LYS A 17 -8.74 -13.85 -0.62
CA LYS A 17 -8.82 -15.24 -0.14
C LYS A 17 -10.26 -15.74 -0.15
N ASN A 18 -11.22 -14.98 0.36
CA ASN A 18 -12.65 -15.29 0.35
C ASN A 18 -13.19 -15.49 -1.10
N LEU A 19 -12.72 -14.67 -2.04
CA LEU A 19 -13.02 -14.80 -3.46
C LEU A 19 -12.24 -15.92 -4.18
N LYS A 20 -11.41 -16.68 -3.45
CA LYS A 20 -10.57 -17.76 -3.98
C LYS A 20 -9.62 -17.32 -5.10
N LYS A 21 -9.28 -16.01 -5.16
CA LYS A 21 -8.25 -15.50 -6.09
C LYS A 21 -6.85 -15.89 -5.63
N ILE A 22 -6.65 -15.99 -4.33
CA ILE A 22 -5.48 -16.54 -3.64
C ILE A 22 -5.96 -17.48 -2.53
N LYS A 23 -5.14 -18.46 -2.15
CA LYS A 23 -5.48 -19.46 -1.11
C LYS A 23 -4.33 -19.62 -0.11
N THR A 24 -4.62 -20.15 1.06
CA THR A 24 -3.62 -20.52 2.07
C THR A 24 -2.48 -21.33 1.43
N GLY A 25 -1.24 -20.98 1.77
CA GLY A 25 -0.02 -21.55 1.20
C GLY A 25 0.42 -20.93 -0.14
N ASP A 26 -0.38 -20.05 -0.77
CA ASP A 26 0.10 -19.34 -1.96
C ASP A 26 1.23 -18.36 -1.59
N LYS A 27 2.23 -18.28 -2.46
CA LYS A 27 3.36 -17.36 -2.33
C LYS A 27 2.95 -15.95 -2.73
N ILE A 28 3.10 -15.01 -1.78
CA ILE A 28 2.83 -13.58 -1.98
C ILE A 28 4.16 -12.83 -2.00
N GLY A 29 4.51 -12.26 -3.16
CA GLY A 29 5.66 -11.36 -3.27
C GLY A 29 5.36 -10.02 -2.61
N PHE A 30 6.32 -9.47 -1.86
CA PHE A 30 6.24 -8.15 -1.27
C PHE A 30 7.62 -7.45 -1.34
N SER A 31 7.65 -6.12 -1.24
CA SER A 31 8.91 -5.38 -1.28
C SER A 31 9.75 -5.67 -0.05
N ALA A 32 11.05 -5.97 -0.23
CA ALA A 32 11.98 -6.14 0.89
C ALA A 32 12.13 -4.85 1.71
N LEU A 33 11.99 -3.68 1.08
CA LEU A 33 11.87 -2.40 1.77
C LEU A 33 10.40 -2.05 1.91
N THR A 34 9.83 -2.23 3.10
CA THR A 34 8.41 -2.04 3.34
C THR A 34 8.08 -1.78 4.80
N TRP A 35 6.88 -1.29 5.06
CA TRP A 35 6.32 -1.25 6.40
C TRP A 35 5.81 -2.65 6.81
N SER A 36 5.84 -2.95 8.10
CA SER A 36 5.43 -4.27 8.62
C SER A 36 4.03 -4.71 8.19
N THR A 37 3.13 -3.77 7.93
CA THR A 37 1.74 -4.06 7.53
C THR A 37 1.59 -4.56 6.08
N ASN A 38 2.66 -4.66 5.31
CA ASN A 38 2.67 -5.39 4.05
C ASN A 38 3.05 -6.86 4.24
N LEU A 39 3.87 -7.19 5.26
CA LEU A 39 4.28 -8.56 5.57
C LEU A 39 3.30 -9.27 6.51
N MET A 40 2.91 -8.60 7.60
CA MET A 40 2.10 -9.24 8.65
C MET A 40 0.80 -9.88 8.15
N PRO A 41 -0.03 -9.23 7.30
CA PRO A 41 -1.25 -9.86 6.80
C PRO A 41 -0.99 -11.11 5.94
N ILE A 42 0.16 -11.16 5.25
CA ILE A 42 0.56 -12.35 4.48
C ILE A 42 0.71 -13.53 5.42
N MET A 43 1.44 -13.35 6.53
CA MET A 43 1.66 -14.39 7.53
C MET A 43 0.38 -14.72 8.31
N GLN A 44 -0.35 -13.73 8.79
CA GLN A 44 -1.58 -13.89 9.57
C GLN A 44 -2.67 -14.69 8.83
N LEU A 45 -2.72 -14.54 7.51
CA LEU A 45 -3.72 -15.23 6.68
C LEU A 45 -3.22 -16.58 6.13
N GLY A 46 -2.02 -17.03 6.53
CA GLY A 46 -1.45 -18.32 6.17
C GLY A 46 -0.92 -18.38 4.73
N PHE A 47 -0.49 -17.24 4.18
CA PHE A 47 0.26 -17.20 2.93
C PHE A 47 1.76 -17.33 3.19
N GLU A 48 2.54 -17.70 2.16
CA GLU A 48 4.00 -17.73 2.21
C GLU A 48 4.56 -16.38 1.74
N PRO A 49 5.29 -15.62 2.59
CA PRO A 49 5.89 -14.37 2.20
C PRO A 49 7.14 -14.59 1.35
N VAL A 50 7.26 -13.89 0.22
CA VAL A 50 8.44 -13.91 -0.65
C VAL A 50 8.96 -12.47 -0.78
N PRO A 51 10.07 -12.11 -0.11
CA PRO A 51 10.67 -10.80 -0.26
C PRO A 51 11.23 -10.63 -1.67
N VAL A 52 10.87 -9.54 -2.33
CA VAL A 52 11.40 -9.12 -3.62
C VAL A 52 12.29 -7.92 -3.39
N ASP A 53 13.56 -8.04 -3.77
CA ASP A 53 14.56 -7.00 -3.59
C ASP A 53 14.21 -5.72 -4.36
N ILE A 54 14.83 -4.62 -3.97
CA ILE A 54 14.58 -3.29 -4.52
C ILE A 54 15.76 -2.78 -5.35
N ASN A 55 15.49 -1.80 -6.18
CA ASN A 55 16.49 -0.95 -6.81
C ASN A 55 16.82 0.22 -5.86
N LEU A 56 18.04 0.30 -5.38
CA LEU A 56 18.48 1.36 -4.47
C LEU A 56 18.35 2.78 -5.06
N LYS A 57 18.31 2.93 -6.39
CA LYS A 57 18.11 4.23 -7.03
C LYS A 57 16.66 4.71 -7.03
N THR A 58 15.70 3.80 -6.88
CA THR A 58 14.27 4.13 -6.86
C THR A 58 13.61 3.77 -5.52
N LEU A 59 14.31 3.01 -4.67
CA LEU A 59 13.83 2.45 -3.40
C LEU A 59 12.61 1.53 -3.56
N ASN A 60 12.36 1.05 -4.77
CA ASN A 60 11.20 0.25 -5.11
C ASN A 60 11.60 -1.00 -5.91
N ILE A 61 10.69 -1.98 -5.95
CA ILE A 61 10.88 -3.18 -6.78
C ILE A 61 11.05 -2.77 -8.23
N SER A 62 12.13 -3.24 -8.88
CA SER A 62 12.32 -3.06 -10.32
C SER A 62 11.82 -4.28 -11.12
N PRO A 63 11.55 -4.13 -12.42
CA PRO A 63 11.26 -5.27 -13.29
C PRO A 63 12.34 -6.36 -13.23
N ARG A 64 13.62 -5.96 -13.12
CA ARG A 64 14.77 -6.88 -13.00
C ARG A 64 14.69 -7.69 -11.71
N ASN A 65 14.46 -7.05 -10.58
CA ASN A 65 14.35 -7.71 -9.28
C ASN A 65 13.15 -8.67 -9.25
N LEU A 66 11.99 -8.25 -9.79
CA LEU A 66 10.83 -9.13 -9.91
C LEU A 66 11.13 -10.37 -10.75
N ILE A 67 11.74 -10.21 -11.93
CA ILE A 67 12.12 -11.35 -12.80
C ILE A 67 13.09 -12.28 -12.07
N ALA A 68 14.06 -11.75 -11.33
CA ALA A 68 15.01 -12.55 -10.57
C ALA A 68 14.31 -13.39 -9.48
N SER A 69 13.36 -12.79 -8.75
CA SER A 69 12.55 -13.50 -7.76
C SER A 69 11.68 -14.59 -8.41
N LEU A 70 11.06 -14.30 -9.56
CA LEU A 70 10.19 -15.25 -10.28
C LEU A 70 10.93 -16.46 -10.86
N LYS A 71 12.26 -16.43 -10.96
CA LYS A 71 13.09 -17.61 -11.30
C LYS A 71 13.18 -18.61 -10.15
N LYS A 72 13.06 -18.13 -8.91
CA LYS A 72 13.20 -18.92 -7.69
C LYS A 72 11.84 -19.33 -7.10
N ASP A 73 10.86 -18.46 -7.21
CA ASP A 73 9.57 -18.58 -6.52
C ASP A 73 8.39 -18.40 -7.47
N LYS A 74 7.38 -19.27 -7.32
CA LYS A 74 6.11 -19.17 -8.04
C LYS A 74 5.18 -18.22 -7.30
N ILE A 75 5.38 -16.93 -7.44
CA ILE A 75 4.56 -15.91 -6.82
C ILE A 75 3.15 -15.89 -7.46
N LYS A 76 2.11 -15.95 -6.62
CA LYS A 76 0.70 -15.91 -7.05
C LYS A 76 0.14 -14.50 -7.04
N CYS A 77 0.57 -13.68 -6.08
CA CYS A 77 0.18 -12.28 -5.95
C CYS A 77 1.42 -11.45 -5.62
N LEU A 78 1.56 -10.28 -6.22
CA LEU A 78 2.56 -9.28 -5.87
C LEU A 78 1.87 -8.15 -5.12
N PHE A 79 2.21 -7.99 -3.84
CA PHE A 79 1.82 -6.88 -3.00
C PHE A 79 2.93 -5.82 -3.03
N LEU A 80 2.84 -4.93 -4.01
CA LEU A 80 3.82 -3.88 -4.25
C LEU A 80 3.44 -2.63 -3.46
N ASN A 81 4.35 -2.12 -2.63
CA ASN A 81 4.20 -0.80 -2.04
C ASN A 81 4.97 0.24 -2.85
N ASN A 82 4.37 1.40 -3.06
CA ASN A 82 5.00 2.56 -3.68
C ASN A 82 5.67 3.41 -2.57
N VAL A 83 6.86 2.94 -2.15
CA VAL A 83 7.59 3.45 -0.98
C VAL A 83 7.86 4.95 -1.10
N LEU A 84 7.56 5.70 -0.04
CA LEU A 84 7.79 7.15 0.09
C LEU A 84 7.15 8.02 -0.99
N GLY A 85 6.23 7.47 -1.78
CA GLY A 85 5.62 8.18 -2.89
C GLY A 85 6.34 8.00 -4.23
N PHE A 86 7.32 7.08 -4.28
CA PHE A 86 8.09 6.76 -5.48
C PHE A 86 7.65 5.43 -6.10
N SER A 87 8.10 5.18 -7.31
CA SER A 87 7.96 3.89 -8.00
C SER A 87 9.13 3.66 -8.95
N ASP A 88 9.48 2.41 -9.17
CA ASP A 88 10.29 1.99 -10.32
C ASP A 88 9.38 1.86 -11.56
N ASP A 89 9.76 1.16 -12.60
CA ASP A 89 8.90 0.97 -13.79
C ASP A 89 7.70 0.06 -13.50
N ILE A 90 6.69 0.62 -12.83
CA ILE A 90 5.45 -0.07 -12.48
C ILE A 90 4.65 -0.52 -13.70
N MET A 91 4.80 0.17 -14.86
CA MET A 91 4.14 -0.26 -16.10
C MET A 91 4.74 -1.59 -16.60
N ALA A 92 6.07 -1.71 -16.57
CA ALA A 92 6.74 -2.96 -16.93
C ALA A 92 6.41 -4.07 -15.91
N ILE A 93 6.40 -3.77 -14.61
CA ILE A 93 5.97 -4.71 -13.55
C ILE A 93 4.55 -5.20 -13.80
N SER A 94 3.60 -4.31 -14.08
CA SER A 94 2.21 -4.67 -14.39
C SER A 94 2.12 -5.59 -15.62
N LYS A 95 2.89 -5.31 -16.67
CA LYS A 95 2.97 -6.18 -17.87
C LYS A 95 3.53 -7.57 -17.54
N ILE A 96 4.58 -7.66 -16.72
CA ILE A 96 5.16 -8.93 -16.25
C ILE A 96 4.12 -9.71 -15.46
N CYS A 97 3.45 -9.08 -14.50
CA CYS A 97 2.41 -9.69 -13.68
C CYS A 97 1.27 -10.25 -14.56
N LYS A 98 0.78 -9.44 -15.51
CA LYS A 98 -0.25 -9.89 -16.45
C LYS A 98 0.20 -11.09 -17.29
N LYS A 99 1.41 -11.05 -17.87
CA LYS A 99 1.97 -12.15 -18.68
C LYS A 99 2.15 -13.45 -17.88
N LYS A 100 2.45 -13.32 -16.58
CA LYS A 100 2.72 -14.46 -15.67
C LYS A 100 1.50 -14.89 -14.83
N ASN A 101 0.30 -14.30 -15.07
CA ASN A 101 -0.91 -14.53 -14.28
C ASN A 101 -0.70 -14.28 -12.77
N ILE A 102 0.08 -13.25 -12.43
CA ILE A 102 0.30 -12.78 -11.07
C ILE A 102 -0.69 -11.67 -10.78
N LEU A 103 -1.41 -11.77 -9.68
CA LEU A 103 -2.30 -10.70 -9.23
C LEU A 103 -1.45 -9.54 -8.66
N LEU A 104 -1.46 -8.39 -9.31
CA LEU A 104 -0.79 -7.19 -8.81
C LEU A 104 -1.76 -6.40 -7.93
N ILE A 105 -1.36 -6.10 -6.70
CA ILE A 105 -2.03 -5.17 -5.80
C ILE A 105 -1.01 -4.13 -5.30
N GLU A 106 -1.48 -2.89 -5.08
CA GLU A 106 -0.61 -1.78 -4.74
C GLU A 106 -0.92 -1.25 -3.33
N ASP A 107 0.10 -1.02 -2.52
CA ASP A 107 -0.02 -0.19 -1.32
C ASP A 107 0.43 1.23 -1.63
N ASN A 108 -0.49 2.17 -1.51
CA ASN A 108 -0.29 3.59 -1.77
C ASN A 108 -0.49 4.45 -0.52
N CYS A 109 -0.27 3.89 0.64
CA CYS A 109 -0.37 4.64 1.90
C CYS A 109 0.57 5.86 1.91
N GLU A 110 1.71 5.77 1.25
CA GLU A 110 2.72 6.82 1.19
C GLU A 110 2.76 7.60 -0.15
N SER A 111 1.87 7.27 -1.12
CA SER A 111 2.01 7.73 -2.51
C SER A 111 0.77 8.40 -3.10
N LEU A 112 -0.16 8.83 -2.24
CA LEU A 112 -1.39 9.47 -2.71
C LEU A 112 -1.07 10.73 -3.53
N GLY A 113 -1.52 10.73 -4.79
CA GLY A 113 -1.32 11.81 -5.75
C GLY A 113 -0.08 11.68 -6.63
N SER A 114 0.88 10.80 -6.32
CA SER A 114 2.05 10.55 -7.18
C SER A 114 1.66 9.92 -8.54
N GLU A 115 2.43 10.25 -9.57
CA GLU A 115 2.17 9.81 -10.96
C GLU A 115 3.42 9.23 -11.62
N PHE A 116 3.22 8.13 -12.31
CA PHE A 116 4.21 7.49 -13.17
C PHE A 116 3.75 7.56 -14.62
N LYS A 117 4.52 8.26 -15.48
CA LYS A 117 4.19 8.50 -16.90
C LYS A 117 2.76 9.01 -17.09
N GLY A 118 2.35 9.99 -16.27
CA GLY A 118 1.04 10.66 -16.34
C GLY A 118 -0.13 9.85 -15.81
N LYS A 119 0.11 8.68 -15.19
CA LYS A 119 -0.92 7.85 -14.58
C LYS A 119 -0.69 7.74 -13.07
N LYS A 120 -1.73 7.93 -12.28
CA LYS A 120 -1.65 7.89 -10.81
C LYS A 120 -1.23 6.51 -10.31
N LEU A 121 -0.30 6.48 -9.35
CA LEU A 121 0.00 5.27 -8.59
C LEU A 121 -1.28 4.79 -7.90
N GLY A 122 -1.40 3.46 -7.73
CA GLY A 122 -2.62 2.82 -7.25
C GLY A 122 -3.64 2.45 -8.32
N THR A 123 -3.31 2.72 -9.61
CA THR A 123 -4.20 2.40 -10.74
C THR A 123 -3.59 1.40 -11.73
N PHE A 124 -2.44 0.82 -11.39
CA PHE A 124 -1.74 -0.16 -12.24
C PHE A 124 -2.08 -1.60 -11.89
N GLY A 125 -2.49 -1.85 -10.64
CA GLY A 125 -2.88 -3.15 -10.11
C GLY A 125 -4.38 -3.42 -10.16
N PHE A 126 -4.76 -4.60 -9.68
CA PHE A 126 -6.16 -5.06 -9.54
C PHE A 126 -6.92 -4.29 -8.45
N ALA A 127 -6.20 -3.90 -7.40
CA ALA A 127 -6.70 -3.09 -6.30
C ALA A 127 -5.54 -2.33 -5.65
N SER A 128 -5.88 -1.28 -4.91
CA SER A 128 -4.91 -0.50 -4.14
C SER A 128 -5.43 -0.13 -2.77
N THR A 129 -4.51 0.04 -1.82
CA THR A 129 -4.80 0.48 -0.46
C THR A 129 -4.25 1.88 -0.21
N HIS A 130 -4.89 2.61 0.69
CA HIS A 130 -4.50 3.96 1.11
C HIS A 130 -4.68 4.09 2.62
N SER A 131 -3.87 4.96 3.23
CA SER A 131 -3.97 5.32 4.64
C SER A 131 -4.34 6.79 4.79
N PHE A 132 -5.15 7.08 5.80
CA PHE A 132 -5.56 8.41 6.21
C PHE A 132 -5.16 8.69 7.67
N TYR A 133 -4.08 8.04 8.12
CA TYR A 133 -3.42 8.34 9.39
C TYR A 133 -2.89 9.78 9.38
N VAL A 134 -2.78 10.39 10.55
CA VAL A 134 -2.41 11.80 10.71
C VAL A 134 -1.10 12.21 10.01
N GLY A 135 -0.14 11.30 9.89
CA GLY A 135 1.14 11.54 9.23
C GLY A 135 1.10 11.45 7.70
N HIS A 136 0.00 10.97 7.10
CA HIS A 136 -0.11 10.78 5.65
C HIS A 136 -0.59 12.05 4.92
N HIS A 137 -0.95 11.94 3.65
CA HIS A 137 -1.29 13.08 2.78
C HIS A 137 -2.56 13.81 3.20
N ILE A 138 -3.63 13.06 3.48
CA ILE A 138 -4.86 13.56 4.10
C ILE A 138 -5.13 12.76 5.36
N SER A 139 -5.70 13.41 6.36
CA SER A 139 -5.93 12.79 7.66
C SER A 139 -7.41 12.69 7.98
N SER A 140 -7.82 11.52 8.46
CA SER A 140 -9.06 11.32 9.19
C SER A 140 -8.79 10.92 10.65
N ILE A 141 -7.64 11.36 11.21
CA ILE A 141 -7.01 10.94 12.46
C ILE A 141 -6.48 9.51 12.28
N GLU A 142 -7.36 8.54 12.18
CA GLU A 142 -7.16 7.18 11.74
C GLU A 142 -8.10 6.88 10.57
N GLY A 143 -7.68 6.06 9.64
CA GLY A 143 -8.49 5.66 8.50
C GLY A 143 -7.69 5.02 7.39
N GLY A 144 -8.39 4.37 6.49
CA GLY A 144 -7.82 3.81 5.28
C GLY A 144 -8.90 3.48 4.25
N SER A 145 -8.48 3.11 3.07
CA SER A 145 -9.41 2.66 2.03
C SER A 145 -8.79 1.60 1.13
N VAL A 146 -9.66 0.83 0.49
CA VAL A 146 -9.31 -0.03 -0.64
C VAL A 146 -10.06 0.46 -1.86
N SER A 147 -9.33 0.65 -2.96
CA SER A 147 -9.86 1.05 -4.26
C SER A 147 -9.75 -0.10 -5.27
N THR A 148 -10.81 -0.36 -6.03
CA THR A 148 -10.84 -1.38 -7.08
C THR A 148 -11.95 -1.09 -8.09
N ASN A 149 -11.75 -1.52 -9.33
CA ASN A 149 -12.78 -1.52 -10.38
C ASN A 149 -13.53 -2.88 -10.47
N ASP A 150 -13.14 -3.88 -9.68
CA ASP A 150 -13.81 -5.19 -9.66
C ASP A 150 -15.00 -5.16 -8.70
N ALA A 151 -16.20 -5.27 -9.24
CA ALA A 151 -17.45 -5.21 -8.47
C ALA A 151 -17.58 -6.37 -7.44
N LYS A 152 -17.03 -7.56 -7.74
CA LYS A 152 -17.06 -8.70 -6.82
C LYS A 152 -16.15 -8.45 -5.63
N LEU A 153 -14.94 -7.89 -5.88
CA LEU A 153 -14.04 -7.50 -4.81
C LEU A 153 -14.65 -6.37 -3.97
N SER A 154 -15.24 -5.35 -4.59
CA SER A 154 -15.90 -4.25 -3.88
C SER A 154 -16.98 -4.74 -2.92
N ASP A 155 -17.80 -5.71 -3.33
CA ASP A 155 -18.82 -6.30 -2.45
C ASP A 155 -18.19 -7.13 -1.34
N MET A 156 -17.19 -7.98 -1.65
CA MET A 156 -16.49 -8.79 -0.65
C MET A 156 -15.77 -7.92 0.40
N LEU A 157 -15.17 -6.81 0.00
CA LEU A 157 -14.59 -5.84 0.93
C LEU A 157 -15.63 -5.28 1.91
N LYS A 158 -16.85 -4.96 1.45
CA LYS A 158 -17.95 -4.48 2.31
C LYS A 158 -18.43 -5.57 3.27
N ILE A 159 -18.50 -6.81 2.81
CA ILE A 159 -18.88 -7.97 3.62
C ILE A 159 -17.82 -8.24 4.68
N SER A 160 -16.57 -8.44 4.26
CA SER A 160 -15.47 -8.84 5.15
C SER A 160 -15.07 -7.73 6.14
N ARG A 161 -15.27 -6.44 5.80
CA ARG A 161 -15.04 -5.31 6.68
C ARG A 161 -15.97 -5.32 7.92
N ALA A 162 -17.14 -5.92 7.78
CA ALA A 162 -18.19 -5.91 8.77
C ALA A 162 -18.65 -7.35 9.08
N HIS A 163 -17.80 -8.12 9.74
CA HIS A 163 -18.08 -9.46 10.28
C HIS A 163 -18.48 -10.54 9.26
N GLY A 164 -18.47 -10.28 7.96
CA GLY A 164 -19.03 -11.19 6.95
C GLY A 164 -20.53 -10.98 6.69
N TRP A 165 -21.13 -9.88 7.16
CA TRP A 165 -22.55 -9.57 6.95
C TRP A 165 -22.86 -8.99 5.58
N LEU A 166 -24.08 -9.24 5.07
CA LEU A 166 -24.58 -8.67 3.81
C LEU A 166 -25.24 -7.28 3.98
N ARG A 167 -25.16 -6.65 5.15
CA ARG A 167 -25.90 -5.40 5.43
C ARG A 167 -25.50 -4.23 4.54
N ASN A 168 -24.25 -4.17 4.11
CA ASN A 168 -23.68 -3.04 3.40
C ASN A 168 -23.55 -3.26 1.89
N ILE A 169 -24.14 -4.32 1.33
CA ILE A 169 -24.17 -4.55 -0.10
C ILE A 169 -25.55 -4.17 -0.70
N ASN A 170 -25.60 -4.06 -2.02
CA ASN A 170 -26.84 -3.75 -2.75
C ASN A 170 -27.95 -4.74 -2.41
N SER A 171 -29.20 -4.23 -2.23
CA SER A 171 -30.37 -5.03 -1.83
C SER A 171 -30.65 -6.22 -2.75
N ASN A 172 -30.52 -6.06 -4.06
CA ASN A 172 -30.76 -7.15 -5.01
C ASN A 172 -29.70 -8.26 -4.87
N LYS A 173 -28.44 -7.90 -4.67
CA LYS A 173 -27.37 -8.86 -4.39
C LYS A 173 -27.60 -9.57 -3.06
N ARG A 174 -28.00 -8.82 -2.01
CA ARG A 174 -28.38 -9.40 -0.71
C ARG A 174 -29.49 -10.44 -0.86
N LYS A 175 -30.57 -10.13 -1.57
CA LYS A 175 -31.67 -11.08 -1.85
C LYS A 175 -31.17 -12.34 -2.58
N SER A 176 -30.25 -12.17 -3.54
CA SER A 176 -29.65 -13.31 -4.26
C SER A 176 -28.87 -14.24 -3.33
N TYR A 177 -28.07 -13.69 -2.38
CA TYR A 177 -27.37 -14.50 -1.36
C TYR A 177 -28.34 -15.24 -0.47
N ILE A 178 -29.36 -14.55 0.07
CA ILE A 178 -30.40 -15.12 0.96
C ILE A 178 -31.10 -16.29 0.26
N LYS A 179 -31.52 -16.10 -1.00
CA LYS A 179 -32.13 -17.15 -1.81
C LYS A 179 -31.19 -18.33 -2.05
N LYS A 180 -29.93 -18.05 -2.45
CA LYS A 180 -28.92 -19.07 -2.73
C LYS A 180 -28.65 -19.99 -1.53
N PHE A 181 -28.56 -19.42 -0.35
CA PHE A 181 -28.26 -20.14 0.88
C PHE A 181 -29.53 -20.55 1.68
N LYS A 182 -30.74 -20.31 1.12
CA LYS A 182 -32.02 -20.65 1.73
C LYS A 182 -32.17 -20.12 3.16
N ILE A 183 -31.72 -18.88 3.42
CA ILE A 183 -31.74 -18.28 4.74
C ILE A 183 -33.17 -17.89 5.11
N ASN A 184 -33.62 -18.33 6.30
CA ASN A 184 -34.91 -17.93 6.85
C ASN A 184 -34.90 -16.41 7.15
N LYS A 185 -36.02 -15.73 6.89
CA LYS A 185 -36.22 -14.29 7.09
C LYS A 185 -35.83 -13.82 8.50
N PHE A 186 -36.10 -14.61 9.51
CA PHE A 186 -35.73 -14.32 10.90
C PHE A 186 -34.24 -14.16 11.10
N TYR A 187 -33.40 -14.98 10.40
CA TYR A 187 -31.94 -14.98 10.53
C TYR A 187 -31.22 -14.06 9.57
N GLU A 188 -31.91 -13.42 8.59
CA GLU A 188 -31.27 -12.64 7.52
C GLU A 188 -30.28 -11.59 8.01
N ASN A 189 -30.57 -10.95 9.16
CA ASN A 189 -29.75 -9.87 9.70
C ASN A 189 -28.59 -10.37 10.56
N TYR A 190 -28.58 -11.65 10.91
CA TYR A 190 -27.60 -12.25 11.82
C TYR A 190 -26.86 -13.44 11.20
N THR A 191 -26.93 -13.57 9.87
CA THR A 191 -26.19 -14.59 9.13
C THR A 191 -24.88 -14.00 8.62
N PHE A 192 -23.79 -14.74 8.87
CA PHE A 192 -22.44 -14.41 8.40
C PHE A 192 -22.12 -15.32 7.22
N PHE A 193 -21.73 -14.72 6.10
CA PHE A 193 -21.62 -15.42 4.81
C PHE A 193 -20.17 -15.74 4.45
N ASP A 194 -19.22 -15.08 5.11
CA ASP A 194 -17.80 -15.30 4.90
C ASP A 194 -16.97 -14.84 6.10
N LEU A 195 -15.68 -15.16 6.10
CA LEU A 195 -14.77 -14.66 7.12
C LEU A 195 -14.60 -13.16 6.99
N GLY A 196 -14.63 -12.47 8.11
CA GLY A 196 -14.50 -11.03 8.15
C GLY A 196 -14.05 -10.51 9.50
N PHE A 197 -13.90 -9.21 9.57
CA PHE A 197 -13.40 -8.47 10.73
C PHE A 197 -14.38 -7.36 11.13
N ASN A 198 -14.12 -6.68 12.22
CA ASN A 198 -14.70 -5.38 12.50
C ASN A 198 -13.65 -4.28 12.22
N LEU A 199 -13.59 -3.83 10.97
CA LEU A 199 -12.64 -2.82 10.49
C LEU A 199 -13.35 -1.56 10.00
N ARG A 200 -14.56 -1.31 10.49
CA ARG A 200 -15.37 -0.16 10.09
C ARG A 200 -14.74 1.13 10.64
N PRO A 201 -14.65 2.20 9.84
CA PRO A 201 -14.33 3.52 10.36
C PRO A 201 -15.50 4.05 11.20
N THR A 202 -15.27 5.06 12.01
CA THR A 202 -16.34 5.83 12.66
C THR A 202 -16.88 6.89 11.71
N GLU A 203 -18.09 7.42 11.99
CA GLU A 203 -18.66 8.56 11.26
C GLU A 203 -17.78 9.82 11.42
N ILE A 204 -17.11 9.98 12.59
CA ILE A 204 -16.17 11.08 12.84
C ILE A 204 -15.01 11.02 11.85
N ASN A 205 -14.42 9.83 11.64
CA ASN A 205 -13.35 9.66 10.63
C ASN A 205 -13.86 10.03 9.22
N GLY A 206 -15.09 9.63 8.89
CA GLY A 206 -15.73 9.96 7.61
C GLY A 206 -15.91 11.46 7.43
N PHE A 207 -16.41 12.14 8.45
CA PHE A 207 -16.62 13.59 8.45
C PHE A 207 -15.30 14.36 8.27
N ILE A 208 -14.29 14.06 9.08
CA ILE A 208 -12.98 14.71 8.99
C ILE A 208 -12.35 14.44 7.61
N GLY A 209 -12.34 13.19 7.15
CA GLY A 209 -11.79 12.82 5.85
C GLY A 209 -12.49 13.52 4.69
N PHE A 210 -13.81 13.70 4.75
CA PHE A 210 -14.57 14.44 3.74
C PHE A 210 -14.10 15.89 3.63
N HIS A 211 -13.93 16.57 4.75
CA HIS A 211 -13.41 17.95 4.77
C HIS A 211 -11.97 18.04 4.29
N GLN A 212 -11.13 17.05 4.57
CA GLN A 212 -9.74 17.01 4.07
C GLN A 212 -9.63 16.89 2.55
N LEU A 213 -10.63 16.31 1.88
CA LEU A 213 -10.62 16.16 0.42
C LEU A 213 -10.55 17.50 -0.32
N SER A 214 -11.13 18.56 0.23
CA SER A 214 -11.07 19.91 -0.37
C SER A 214 -9.64 20.46 -0.46
N TYR A 215 -8.73 20.02 0.42
CA TYR A 215 -7.33 20.44 0.46
C TYR A 215 -6.39 19.49 -0.29
N LEU A 216 -6.88 18.36 -0.80
CA LEU A 216 -6.02 17.31 -1.38
C LEU A 216 -5.10 17.85 -2.48
N ASN A 217 -5.64 18.62 -3.44
CA ASN A 217 -4.84 19.15 -4.55
C ASN A 217 -3.75 20.11 -4.06
N GLN A 218 -4.05 20.93 -3.07
CA GLN A 218 -3.07 21.84 -2.45
C GLN A 218 -1.98 21.05 -1.73
N ILE A 219 -2.35 20.03 -0.96
CA ILE A 219 -1.41 19.19 -0.20
C ILE A 219 -0.44 18.48 -1.14
N ILE A 220 -0.94 17.77 -2.16
CA ILE A 220 -0.08 17.03 -3.08
C ILE A 220 0.83 17.97 -3.91
N THR A 221 0.33 19.14 -4.28
CA THR A 221 1.12 20.17 -5.00
C THR A 221 2.23 20.74 -4.11
N ASN A 222 1.94 21.03 -2.85
CA ASN A 222 2.95 21.53 -1.91
C ASN A 222 4.02 20.46 -1.61
N ARG A 223 3.62 19.19 -1.45
CA ARG A 223 4.58 18.08 -1.33
C ARG A 223 5.49 17.97 -2.54
N TYR A 224 4.94 18.09 -3.76
CA TYR A 224 5.73 18.10 -4.98
C TYR A 224 6.71 19.27 -5.06
N LYS A 225 6.29 20.48 -4.70
CA LYS A 225 7.18 21.66 -4.65
C LYS A 225 8.31 21.44 -3.65
N ASN A 226 7.99 20.96 -2.45
CA ASN A 226 9.00 20.66 -1.42
C ASN A 226 9.94 19.56 -1.87
N PHE A 227 9.42 18.48 -2.46
CA PHE A 227 10.26 17.42 -3.03
C PHE A 227 11.30 17.99 -4.01
N LYS A 228 10.89 18.85 -4.94
CA LYS A 228 11.82 19.44 -5.92
C LYS A 228 12.93 20.27 -5.27
N LEU A 229 12.61 20.99 -4.20
CA LEU A 229 13.62 21.77 -3.46
C LEU A 229 14.63 20.86 -2.77
N PHE A 230 14.15 19.83 -2.07
CA PHE A 230 15.02 18.84 -1.40
C PHE A 230 15.85 18.04 -2.39
N ASP A 231 15.26 17.62 -3.50
CA ASP A 231 15.94 16.86 -4.54
C ASP A 231 17.06 17.69 -5.19
N LYS A 232 16.79 18.96 -5.50
CA LYS A 232 17.80 19.89 -6.01
C LYS A 232 18.97 20.04 -5.01
N ALA A 233 18.67 20.28 -3.74
CA ALA A 233 19.69 20.44 -2.70
C ALA A 233 20.50 19.15 -2.49
N SER A 234 19.83 18.01 -2.41
CA SER A 234 20.48 16.69 -2.26
C SER A 234 21.37 16.36 -3.44
N ASN A 235 20.95 16.65 -4.66
CA ASN A 235 21.72 16.38 -5.88
C ASN A 235 22.99 17.24 -6.01
N LEU A 236 23.05 18.39 -5.33
CA LEU A 236 24.25 19.24 -5.23
C LEU A 236 25.23 18.76 -4.18
N ASN A 237 24.81 17.90 -3.26
CA ASN A 237 25.65 17.40 -2.19
C ASN A 237 26.32 16.07 -2.56
N ASN A 238 27.65 16.10 -2.68
CA ASN A 238 28.44 14.92 -3.04
C ASN A 238 28.47 13.81 -1.97
N ALA A 239 27.98 14.05 -0.76
CA ALA A 239 27.88 13.05 0.30
C ALA A 239 26.75 12.05 0.09
N PHE A 240 25.78 12.36 -0.78
CA PHE A 240 24.57 11.58 -0.97
C PHE A 240 24.54 10.83 -2.31
N ASN A 241 23.89 9.66 -2.31
CA ASN A 241 23.53 8.95 -3.51
C ASN A 241 22.26 9.57 -4.10
N ARG A 242 22.24 9.76 -5.42
CA ARG A 242 21.10 10.33 -6.12
C ARG A 242 20.03 9.29 -6.40
N LEU A 243 18.79 9.70 -6.27
CA LEU A 243 17.65 8.91 -6.75
C LEU A 243 17.52 9.02 -8.28
N ASP A 244 17.00 7.98 -8.92
CA ASP A 244 16.63 7.97 -10.33
C ASP A 244 15.12 7.87 -10.48
N LEU A 245 14.46 9.01 -10.45
CA LEU A 245 13.00 9.14 -10.52
C LEU A 245 12.53 9.77 -11.84
N ARG A 246 13.34 9.65 -12.92
CA ARG A 246 13.08 10.28 -14.22
C ARG A 246 11.74 9.88 -14.87
N ASN A 247 11.22 8.72 -14.54
CA ASN A 247 9.93 8.23 -15.05
C ASN A 247 8.72 8.72 -14.24
N MET A 248 8.96 9.42 -13.12
CA MET A 248 7.91 10.01 -12.29
C MET A 248 7.60 11.42 -12.76
N ASN A 249 6.38 11.66 -13.22
CA ASN A 249 5.96 12.98 -13.69
C ASN A 249 5.57 13.93 -12.56
N PHE A 250 5.02 13.34 -11.49
CA PHE A 250 4.57 14.08 -10.32
C PHE A 250 4.82 13.25 -9.08
N ILE A 251 5.49 13.82 -8.07
CA ILE A 251 5.90 13.14 -6.86
C ILE A 251 5.28 13.84 -5.65
N SER A 252 4.24 13.25 -5.11
CA SER A 252 3.67 13.61 -3.81
C SER A 252 4.31 12.72 -2.75
N ASN A 253 5.55 13.01 -2.37
CA ASN A 253 6.32 12.15 -1.47
C ASN A 253 5.82 12.20 -0.03
N PHE A 254 5.98 11.09 0.69
CA PHE A 254 5.68 11.00 2.11
C PHE A 254 6.74 11.72 2.94
N THR A 255 8.00 11.40 2.69
CA THR A 255 9.19 12.05 3.28
C THR A 255 10.34 12.01 2.27
N TYR A 256 11.37 12.83 2.48
CA TYR A 256 12.54 12.84 1.59
C TYR A 256 13.64 11.91 2.13
N PRO A 257 14.04 10.87 1.39
CA PRO A 257 15.11 9.97 1.80
C PRO A 257 16.49 10.56 1.52
N VAL A 258 17.39 10.47 2.47
CA VAL A 258 18.80 10.84 2.31
C VAL A 258 19.63 9.57 2.43
N MET A 259 20.32 9.21 1.34
CA MET A 259 21.17 8.03 1.28
C MET A 259 22.65 8.44 1.27
N CYS A 260 23.30 8.39 2.41
CA CYS A 260 24.71 8.69 2.55
C CYS A 260 25.59 7.65 1.80
N LYS A 261 26.67 8.09 1.14
CA LYS A 261 27.56 7.22 0.40
C LYS A 261 28.39 6.30 1.30
N THR A 262 28.65 6.71 2.54
CA THR A 262 29.45 5.95 3.51
C THR A 262 28.83 6.03 4.91
N GLN A 263 29.19 5.05 5.76
CA GLN A 263 28.76 5.02 7.15
C GLN A 263 29.25 6.24 7.95
N ASN A 264 30.46 6.71 7.68
CA ASN A 264 30.98 7.92 8.35
C ASN A 264 30.14 9.15 8.02
N LEU A 265 29.78 9.33 6.74
CA LEU A 265 28.88 10.42 6.33
C LEU A 265 27.50 10.29 6.97
N PHE A 266 26.96 9.08 7.08
CA PHE A 266 25.70 8.84 7.77
C PHE A 266 25.76 9.30 9.23
N GLN A 267 26.83 8.93 9.96
CA GLN A 267 27.01 9.36 11.36
C GLN A 267 27.18 10.87 11.48
N GLU A 268 27.97 11.48 10.58
CA GLU A 268 28.19 12.93 10.55
C GLU A 268 26.87 13.70 10.31
N TYR A 269 26.12 13.34 9.26
CA TYR A 269 24.86 14.01 8.93
C TYR A 269 23.77 13.76 9.98
N THR A 270 23.74 12.57 10.58
CA THR A 270 22.84 12.29 11.70
C THR A 270 23.07 13.25 12.87
N LYS A 271 24.36 13.53 13.23
CA LYS A 271 24.71 14.50 14.27
C LYS A 271 24.32 15.92 13.87
N LYS A 272 24.60 16.33 12.60
CA LYS A 272 24.23 17.66 12.08
C LYS A 272 22.72 17.90 12.11
N PHE A 273 21.94 16.97 11.57
CA PHE A 273 20.47 17.08 11.56
C PHE A 273 19.88 17.17 12.97
N LYS A 274 20.38 16.36 13.91
CA LYS A 274 19.95 16.43 15.32
C LYS A 274 20.30 17.79 15.96
N LYS A 275 21.52 18.30 15.70
CA LYS A 275 21.95 19.61 16.18
C LYS A 275 21.03 20.73 15.67
N ASP A 276 20.64 20.65 14.40
CA ASP A 276 19.78 21.64 13.74
C ASP A 276 18.29 21.38 14.00
N LYS A 277 17.95 20.44 14.91
CA LYS A 277 16.58 20.06 15.28
C LYS A 277 15.73 19.57 14.08
N ILE A 278 16.38 18.99 13.08
CA ILE A 278 15.71 18.33 11.96
C ILE A 278 15.34 16.91 12.39
N GLU A 279 14.04 16.60 12.33
CA GLU A 279 13.56 15.25 12.61
C GLU A 279 14.08 14.27 11.56
N ILE A 280 14.72 13.21 12.02
CA ILE A 280 15.20 12.10 11.20
C ILE A 280 14.74 10.78 11.78
N ARG A 281 14.55 9.82 10.90
CA ARG A 281 14.18 8.44 11.28
C ARG A 281 14.83 7.44 10.30
N PRO A 282 14.92 6.15 10.63
CA PRO A 282 15.24 5.12 9.66
C PRO A 282 14.33 5.22 8.44
N LEU A 283 14.83 4.87 7.27
CA LEU A 283 14.11 5.01 6.01
C LEU A 283 12.75 4.32 6.07
N ILE A 284 12.72 3.07 6.51
CA ILE A 284 11.53 2.31 6.90
C ILE A 284 11.96 1.32 7.98
N ALA A 285 11.13 1.15 9.01
CA ALA A 285 11.32 0.10 9.99
C ALA A 285 10.62 -1.17 9.51
N CYS A 286 11.38 -2.20 9.11
CA CYS A 286 10.85 -3.52 8.82
C CYS A 286 11.30 -4.51 9.92
N LEU A 287 10.43 -5.43 10.33
CA LEU A 287 10.74 -6.49 11.30
C LEU A 287 11.86 -7.43 10.85
N LEU A 288 12.12 -7.50 9.53
CA LEU A 288 13.20 -8.31 8.97
C LEU A 288 14.60 -7.74 9.22
N TYR A 289 14.72 -6.49 9.70
CA TYR A 289 16.01 -5.84 10.00
C TYR A 289 16.42 -5.96 11.48
N THR A 290 15.65 -6.65 12.31
CA THR A 290 15.92 -6.77 13.75
C THR A 290 16.64 -8.03 14.14
N SER A 291 16.90 -8.97 13.22
CA SER A 291 17.74 -10.13 13.43
C SER A 291 19.06 -9.96 12.70
N ASP A 292 20.10 -9.60 13.45
CA ASP A 292 21.52 -9.79 13.11
C ASP A 292 22.03 -9.11 11.81
N ALA A 293 21.84 -7.80 11.71
CA ALA A 293 22.68 -7.00 10.80
C ALA A 293 23.65 -6.14 11.60
#